data_9ac7e3b7c0d7603f3d923e9750873bfa
#
_entry.id   9ac7e3b7c0d7603f3d923e9750873bfa
#
_cell.length_a   1.000
_cell.length_b   1.000
_cell.length_c   1.000
_cell.angle_alpha   90.00
_cell.angle_beta   90.00
_cell.angle_gamma   90.00
#
_symmetry.space_group_name_H-M   'P 1'
#
loop_
_entity.id
_entity.type
_entity.pdbx_description
1 polymer ?
#
loop_
_entity_poly.entity_id
_entity_poly.type
_entity_poly.pdbx_seq_one_letter_code
_entity_poly.pdbx_strand_id
1 'polypeptide(L)' 'MKLFDFICLLTHNTHCIIAKTSGKVLFSGNTQDIPARWLLKTVKSFDIWKETGTIEIRL' A
#
# COMPACT_ATOMS: atom_id res chain seq x y z
N MET A 1 3.78 9.57 7.45
CA MET A 1 4.03 9.54 5.99
C MET A 1 2.73 9.25 5.26
N LYS A 2 2.43 10.01 4.23
CA LYS A 2 1.27 9.73 3.39
C LYS A 2 1.56 8.56 2.47
N LEU A 3 0.52 7.84 2.08
CA LEU A 3 0.66 6.70 1.17
C LEU A 3 1.34 7.11 -0.14
N PHE A 4 1.00 8.28 -0.67
CA PHE A 4 1.64 8.78 -1.90
C PHE A 4 3.16 8.85 -1.74
N ASP A 5 3.65 9.39 -0.63
CA ASP A 5 5.08 9.52 -0.38
C ASP A 5 5.74 8.15 -0.27
N PHE A 6 5.06 7.20 0.38
CA PHE A 6 5.56 5.83 0.51
C PHE A 6 5.70 5.17 -0.87
N ILE A 7 4.68 5.31 -1.72
CA ILE A 7 4.69 4.71 -3.06
C ILE A 7 5.81 5.32 -3.91
N CYS A 8 6.08 6.62 -3.76
CA CYS A 8 7.16 7.29 -4.49
C CYS A 8 8.55 6.78 -4.13
N LEU A 9 8.71 6.12 -2.99
CA LEU A 9 9.99 5.53 -2.61
C LEU A 9 10.25 4.19 -3.31
N LEU A 10 9.23 3.58 -3.90
CA LEU A 10 9.38 2.31 -4.59
C LEU A 10 10.01 2.54 -5.96
N THR A 11 10.99 1.71 -6.31
CA THR A 11 11.67 1.81 -7.60
C THR A 11 10.89 1.14 -8.73
N HIS A 12 9.96 0.26 -8.39
CA HIS A 12 9.14 -0.48 -9.36
C HIS A 12 7.70 -0.54 -8.89
N ASN A 13 6.78 -0.60 -9.83
CA ASN A 13 5.41 -0.93 -9.52
C ASN A 13 5.35 -2.38 -9.05
N THR A 14 4.59 -2.63 -8.00
CA THR A 14 4.50 -3.96 -7.42
C THR A 14 3.07 -4.22 -6.93
N HIS A 15 2.76 -5.48 -6.68
CA HIS A 15 1.46 -5.85 -6.12
C HIS A 15 1.40 -5.38 -4.67
N CYS A 16 0.28 -4.78 -4.29
CA CYS A 16 0.09 -4.31 -2.92
C CYS A 16 -1.33 -4.62 -2.43
N ILE A 17 -1.45 -4.66 -1.11
CA ILE A 17 -2.73 -4.77 -0.42
C ILE A 17 -2.80 -3.60 0.54
N ILE A 18 -3.85 -2.79 0.41
CA ILE A 18 -4.07 -1.66 1.31
C ILE A 18 -5.24 -2.01 2.21
N ALA A 19 -5.04 -1.95 3.51
CA ALA A 19 -6.04 -2.35 4.49
C ALA A 19 -6.11 -1.36 5.63
N LYS A 20 -7.23 -1.39 6.35
CA LYS A 20 -7.36 -0.68 7.62
C LYS A 20 -6.63 -1.45 8.72
N THR A 21 -6.35 -0.77 9.83
CA THR A 21 -5.75 -1.41 11.00
C THR A 21 -6.62 -2.54 11.55
N SER A 22 -7.94 -2.50 11.30
CA SER A 22 -8.87 -3.56 11.66
C SER A 22 -8.72 -4.82 10.80
N GLY A 23 -7.99 -4.73 9.68
CA GLY A 23 -7.80 -5.83 8.76
C GLY A 23 -8.69 -5.77 7.52
N LYS A 24 -9.61 -4.81 7.44
CA LYS A 24 -10.48 -4.68 6.27
C LYS A 24 -9.67 -4.22 5.06
N VAL A 25 -9.71 -5.01 3.98
CA VAL A 25 -9.01 -4.67 2.74
C VAL A 25 -9.75 -3.55 2.02
N LEU A 26 -9.01 -2.48 1.69
CA LEU A 26 -9.55 -1.33 0.97
C LEU A 26 -9.21 -1.39 -0.52
N PHE A 27 -8.07 -1.98 -0.86
CA PHE A 27 -7.62 -2.09 -2.23
C PHE A 27 -6.62 -3.23 -2.34
N SER A 28 -6.66 -3.94 -3.45
CA SER A 28 -5.68 -4.99 -3.76
C SER A 28 -5.39 -4.90 -5.26
N GLY A 29 -4.12 -4.79 -5.61
CA GLY A 29 -3.71 -4.66 -7.00
C GLY A 29 -2.33 -4.06 -7.12
N ASN A 30 -2.04 -3.46 -8.27
CA ASN A 30 -0.73 -2.87 -8.53
C ASN A 30 -0.66 -1.46 -7.92
N THR A 31 0.53 -1.07 -7.46
CA THR A 31 0.73 0.24 -6.85
C THR A 31 0.37 1.40 -7.76
N GLN A 32 0.52 1.24 -9.08
CA GLN A 32 0.16 2.29 -10.04
C GLN A 32 -1.35 2.51 -10.16
N ASP A 33 -2.16 1.55 -9.71
CA ASP A 33 -3.62 1.59 -9.84
C ASP A 33 -4.33 2.03 -8.57
N ILE A 34 -3.60 2.43 -7.53
CA ILE A 34 -4.19 2.85 -6.26
C ILE A 34 -5.08 4.08 -6.47
N PRO A 35 -6.36 4.03 -6.06
CA PRO A 35 -7.23 5.20 -6.16
C PRO A 35 -6.68 6.40 -5.40
N ALA A 36 -6.80 7.58 -5.99
CA ALA A 36 -6.26 8.81 -5.42
C ALA A 36 -6.76 9.07 -3.99
N ARG A 37 -7.97 8.66 -3.68
CA ARG A 37 -8.54 8.87 -2.33
C ARG A 37 -7.73 8.21 -1.22
N TRP A 38 -6.98 7.14 -1.53
CA TRP A 38 -6.15 6.47 -0.54
C TRP A 38 -4.76 7.08 -0.44
N LEU A 39 -4.30 7.74 -1.51
CA LEU A 39 -2.94 8.28 -1.57
C LEU A 39 -2.66 9.37 -0.54
N LEU A 40 -3.69 10.06 -0.09
CA LEU A 40 -3.55 11.12 0.92
C LEU A 40 -3.65 10.62 2.35
N LYS A 41 -3.96 9.35 2.55
CA LYS A 41 -4.06 8.76 3.88
C LYS A 41 -2.67 8.51 4.47
N THR A 42 -2.59 8.58 5.81
CA THR A 42 -1.34 8.33 6.52
C THR A 42 -1.09 6.84 6.65
N VAL A 43 0.12 6.40 6.28
CA VAL A 43 0.55 5.02 6.49
C VAL A 43 0.85 4.81 7.96
N LYS A 44 0.22 3.82 8.58
CA LYS A 44 0.45 3.47 9.98
C LYS A 44 1.49 2.38 10.12
N SER A 45 1.48 1.41 9.21
CA SER A 45 2.48 0.34 9.19
C SER A 45 2.50 -0.31 7.81
N PHE A 46 3.54 -1.09 7.55
CA PHE A 46 3.61 -1.88 6.32
C PHE A 46 4.40 -3.15 6.58
N ASP A 47 4.23 -4.12 5.70
CA ASP A 47 4.96 -5.38 5.73
C ASP A 47 5.19 -5.86 4.31
N ILE A 48 6.22 -6.66 4.11
CA ILE A 48 6.56 -7.21 2.80
C ILE A 48 6.48 -8.73 2.87
N TRP A 49 5.66 -9.32 1.99
CA TRP A 49 5.55 -10.77 1.87
C TRP A 49 6.66 -11.27 0.97
N LYS A 50 7.69 -11.87 1.55
CA LYS A 50 8.90 -12.27 0.82
C LYS A 50 8.62 -13.27 -0.30
N GLU A 51 7.67 -14.18 -0.11
CA GLU A 51 7.36 -15.22 -1.09
C GLU A 51 6.79 -14.65 -2.40
N THR A 52 6.01 -13.58 -2.29
CA THR A 52 5.30 -13.01 -3.45
C THR A 52 5.79 -11.64 -3.84
N GLY A 53 6.56 -10.98 -2.98
CA GLY A 53 6.95 -9.59 -3.19
C GLY A 53 5.81 -8.61 -2.95
N THR A 54 4.69 -9.07 -2.41
CA THR A 54 3.53 -8.21 -2.14
C THR A 54 3.80 -7.33 -0.93
N ILE A 55 3.42 -6.06 -1.02
CA ILE A 55 3.51 -5.11 0.08
C ILE A 55 2.12 -4.95 0.70
N GLU A 56 2.02 -5.19 2.00
CA GLU A 56 0.79 -4.95 2.75
C GLU A 56 0.93 -3.63 3.49
N ILE A 57 0.00 -2.71 3.25
CA ILE A 57 0.06 -1.36 3.82
C ILE A 57 -1.18 -1.15 4.69
N ARG A 58 -0.99 -0.69 5.92
CA ARG A 58 -2.07 -0.38 6.83
C ARG A 58 -2.25 1.13 6.96
N LEU A 59 -3.47 1.57 6.80
CA LEU A 59 -3.82 3.01 6.89
C LEU A 59 -4.57 3.37 8.18
#